data_778879c62eed13e2aaba647137f8cacf
#
_entry.id   778879c62eed13e2aaba647137f8cacf
#
_cell.length_a   1.000
_cell.length_b   1.000
_cell.length_c   1.000
_cell.angle_alpha   90.00
_cell.angle_beta   90.00
_cell.angle_gamma   90.00
#
_symmetry.space_group_name_H-M   'P 1'
#
loop_
_entity.id
_entity.type
_entity.pdbx_description
1 polymer ?
#
loop_
_entity_poly.entity_id
_entity_poly.type
_entity_poly.pdbx_seq_one_letter_code
_entity_poly.pdbx_strand_id
1 'polypeptide(L)'
;MQDDIKNQYALFKFSLIAPIINNNFSENTVKEYLENVTAKKYTLPNGKTKEFTPNTLRFWVSDYKKYGFDGLMPKSRSDIGNSRVLTKKQKDYIISRKEENPRLTAKHIYNEMLVSNIIVDTEVSLSTVTRFISKNNLKFRNFSTERKAFELENPNDCWQADTSVGPYLIIDGKKKKTVLIMFLDDCSRLITYGEFFFEENVLNLEAVFKKAVASRGIPKKLYFDNGKVYQSHQFSMICASLGVSISYARPYSPESKGKIERTFRTIKETWLNTLDWSKIASLQELNDLFKQFLNEKYLNKVHSSINDTPLNKFMSYVDNIKFITSAKQLDYAFLHREQRRVNKDSTISLNKILFEVPQKYIGDRIKIRFSPLDLSKAYIFNNNEEMTEVIFPVKKIDNSKIKRSELSFTNMEKEDTNNV
;
A
#
# COMPACT_ATOMS: atom_id res chain seq x y z
N MET A 1 31.32 -14.43 2.18
CA MET A 1 30.76 -15.75 2.55
C MET A 1 31.17 -16.90 1.64
N GLN A 2 31.08 -16.81 0.29
CA GLN A 2 31.55 -17.90 -0.60
C GLN A 2 33.09 -18.08 -0.61
N ASP A 3 33.86 -17.02 -0.52
CA ASP A 3 35.33 -17.10 -0.55
C ASP A 3 35.89 -17.56 0.80
N ASP A 4 35.22 -17.29 1.88
CA ASP A 4 35.59 -17.73 3.22
C ASP A 4 35.48 -19.27 3.35
N ILE A 5 34.42 -19.86 2.81
CA ILE A 5 34.25 -21.33 2.76
C ILE A 5 35.31 -21.98 1.85
N LYS A 6 35.69 -21.37 0.73
CA LYS A 6 36.74 -21.90 -0.15
C LYS A 6 38.09 -21.90 0.56
N ASN A 7 38.38 -20.83 1.31
CA ASN A 7 39.58 -20.73 2.13
C ASN A 7 39.64 -21.84 3.19
N GLN A 8 38.53 -22.10 3.88
CA GLN A 8 38.44 -23.17 4.87
C GLN A 8 38.69 -24.55 4.24
N TYR A 9 38.18 -24.81 3.02
CA TYR A 9 38.47 -26.04 2.32
C TYR A 9 39.94 -26.14 1.91
N ALA A 10 40.60 -25.07 1.50
CA ALA A 10 42.01 -25.08 1.16
C ALA A 10 42.86 -25.29 2.39
N LEU A 11 42.56 -24.65 3.52
CA LEU A 11 43.19 -24.86 4.81
C LEU A 11 43.06 -26.31 5.31
N PHE A 12 41.86 -26.87 5.18
CA PHE A 12 41.60 -28.27 5.51
C PHE A 12 42.46 -29.22 4.68
N LYS A 13 42.55 -29.03 3.34
CA LYS A 13 43.42 -29.85 2.48
C LYS A 13 44.90 -29.69 2.85
N PHE A 14 45.32 -28.42 3.10
CA PHE A 14 46.68 -28.11 3.48
C PHE A 14 47.07 -28.79 4.80
N SER A 15 46.21 -28.82 5.81
CA SER A 15 46.50 -29.47 7.09
C SER A 15 46.84 -30.96 6.95
N LEU A 16 46.27 -31.64 5.95
CA LEU A 16 46.53 -33.08 5.71
C LEU A 16 47.81 -33.31 4.90
N ILE A 17 48.29 -32.34 4.11
CA ILE A 17 49.48 -32.48 3.30
C ILE A 17 50.70 -31.72 3.86
N ALA A 18 50.52 -30.83 4.80
CA ALA A 18 51.56 -30.01 5.38
C ALA A 18 52.74 -30.81 5.95
N PRO A 19 52.54 -31.95 6.64
CA PRO A 19 53.68 -32.78 7.09
C PRO A 19 54.56 -33.27 5.94
N ILE A 20 53.96 -33.62 4.79
CA ILE A 20 54.72 -34.03 3.60
C ILE A 20 55.49 -32.84 3.00
N ILE A 21 54.89 -31.67 2.94
CA ILE A 21 55.48 -30.46 2.36
C ILE A 21 56.67 -29.99 3.21
N ASN A 22 56.54 -30.09 4.53
CA ASN A 22 57.56 -29.64 5.48
C ASN A 22 58.57 -30.72 5.88
N ASN A 23 58.48 -31.93 5.28
CA ASN A 23 59.25 -33.11 5.63
C ASN A 23 59.24 -33.43 7.15
N ASN A 24 58.12 -33.24 7.78
CA ASN A 24 57.92 -33.40 9.22
C ASN A 24 56.76 -34.40 9.48
N PHE A 25 57.04 -35.70 9.29
CA PHE A 25 56.14 -36.81 9.58
C PHE A 25 56.93 -37.93 10.26
N SER A 26 56.27 -38.71 11.12
CA SER A 26 56.88 -39.75 11.97
C SER A 26 57.09 -41.09 11.29
N GLU A 27 56.48 -41.31 10.15
CA GLU A 27 56.51 -42.55 9.37
C GLU A 27 57.81 -42.65 8.57
N ASN A 28 58.23 -43.90 8.29
CA ASN A 28 59.47 -44.11 7.55
C ASN A 28 59.37 -43.72 6.07
N THR A 29 58.17 -43.67 5.52
CA THR A 29 57.98 -43.38 4.09
C THR A 29 56.71 -42.50 3.91
N VAL A 30 56.74 -41.63 2.87
CA VAL A 30 55.56 -40.85 2.47
C VAL A 30 54.35 -41.74 2.18
N LYS A 31 54.61 -42.99 1.69
CA LYS A 31 53.54 -43.95 1.40
C LYS A 31 52.83 -44.38 2.69
N GLU A 32 53.54 -44.73 3.73
CA GLU A 32 53.00 -45.11 5.03
C GLU A 32 52.21 -43.94 5.67
N TYR A 33 52.77 -42.74 5.62
CA TYR A 33 52.06 -41.56 6.10
C TYR A 33 50.70 -41.36 5.38
N LEU A 34 50.69 -41.46 4.05
CA LEU A 34 49.46 -41.31 3.27
C LEU A 34 48.41 -42.39 3.61
N GLU A 35 48.85 -43.65 3.79
CA GLU A 35 47.99 -44.77 4.18
C GLU A 35 47.39 -44.52 5.59
N ASN A 36 48.19 -44.08 6.55
CA ASN A 36 47.73 -43.75 7.91
C ASN A 36 46.75 -42.60 7.96
N VAL A 37 47.00 -41.52 7.21
CA VAL A 37 46.12 -40.38 7.16
C VAL A 37 44.77 -40.72 6.48
N THR A 38 44.81 -41.53 5.42
CA THR A 38 43.60 -41.88 4.68
C THR A 38 42.75 -42.98 5.32
N ALA A 39 43.28 -43.68 6.33
CA ALA A 39 42.53 -44.64 7.14
C ALA A 39 41.46 -43.97 8.02
N LYS A 40 41.49 -42.65 8.19
CA LYS A 40 40.58 -41.86 9.04
C LYS A 40 39.48 -41.21 8.23
N LYS A 41 38.32 -41.02 8.89
CA LYS A 41 37.21 -40.18 8.37
C LYS A 41 37.38 -38.73 8.84
N TYR A 42 37.18 -37.80 7.94
CA TYR A 42 37.34 -36.38 8.20
C TYR A 42 36.04 -35.63 8.04
N THR A 43 35.75 -34.71 8.94
CA THR A 43 34.64 -33.78 8.81
C THR A 43 35.07 -32.57 7.99
N LEU A 44 34.40 -32.36 6.88
CA LEU A 44 34.64 -31.24 5.95
C LEU A 44 34.09 -29.92 6.53
N PRO A 45 34.53 -28.75 6.07
CA PRO A 45 34.00 -27.44 6.48
C PRO A 45 32.50 -27.26 6.30
N ASN A 46 31.85 -28.09 5.46
CA ASN A 46 30.41 -28.12 5.28
C ASN A 46 29.67 -29.09 6.25
N GLY A 47 30.36 -29.64 7.23
CA GLY A 47 29.83 -30.62 8.21
C GLY A 47 29.65 -32.05 7.70
N LYS A 48 29.95 -32.35 6.44
CA LYS A 48 29.84 -33.71 5.90
C LYS A 48 31.10 -34.52 6.20
N THR A 49 30.93 -35.78 6.52
CA THR A 49 32.05 -36.71 6.72
C THR A 49 32.50 -37.31 5.38
N LYS A 50 33.80 -37.37 5.14
CA LYS A 50 34.40 -37.94 3.93
C LYS A 50 35.68 -38.72 4.23
N GLU A 51 35.90 -39.79 3.50
CA GLU A 51 37.14 -40.54 3.42
C GLU A 51 37.89 -40.13 2.17
N PHE A 52 39.21 -40.16 2.24
CA PHE A 52 40.10 -39.86 1.11
C PHE A 52 40.95 -41.04 0.75
N THR A 53 41.44 -41.07 -0.49
CA THR A 53 42.40 -42.09 -0.92
C THR A 53 43.81 -41.50 -0.93
N PRO A 54 44.88 -42.33 -0.77
CA PRO A 54 46.26 -41.86 -0.88
C PRO A 54 46.54 -41.07 -2.16
N ASN A 55 45.93 -41.46 -3.27
CA ASN A 55 46.06 -40.74 -4.54
C ASN A 55 45.46 -39.33 -4.49
N THR A 56 44.38 -39.14 -3.77
CA THR A 56 43.77 -37.80 -3.60
C THR A 56 44.74 -36.84 -2.90
N LEU A 57 45.42 -37.30 -1.85
CA LEU A 57 46.41 -36.49 -1.14
C LEU A 57 47.64 -36.24 -2.02
N ARG A 58 48.10 -37.22 -2.79
CA ARG A 58 49.19 -37.01 -3.76
C ARG A 58 48.88 -35.96 -4.80
N PHE A 59 47.65 -35.90 -5.31
CA PHE A 59 47.20 -34.84 -6.20
C PHE A 59 47.24 -33.47 -5.50
N TRP A 60 46.81 -33.36 -4.23
CA TRP A 60 46.91 -32.12 -3.50
C TRP A 60 48.35 -31.65 -3.25
N VAL A 61 49.25 -32.58 -2.95
CA VAL A 61 50.71 -32.29 -2.85
C VAL A 61 51.24 -31.77 -4.18
N SER A 62 50.89 -32.41 -5.29
CA SER A 62 51.28 -31.97 -6.64
C SER A 62 50.74 -30.60 -6.99
N ASP A 63 49.42 -30.35 -6.72
CA ASP A 63 48.78 -29.06 -6.98
C ASP A 63 49.38 -27.95 -6.11
N TYR A 64 49.70 -28.25 -4.85
CA TYR A 64 50.35 -27.28 -3.96
C TYR A 64 51.79 -26.97 -4.44
N LYS A 65 52.58 -27.97 -4.86
CA LYS A 65 53.93 -27.75 -5.40
C LYS A 65 53.91 -26.90 -6.68
N LYS A 66 52.86 -27.02 -7.48
CA LYS A 66 52.74 -26.34 -8.78
C LYS A 66 52.18 -24.90 -8.65
N TYR A 67 51.19 -24.70 -7.78
CA TYR A 67 50.39 -23.48 -7.75
C TYR A 67 50.31 -22.84 -6.34
N GLY A 68 51.09 -23.35 -5.38
CA GLY A 68 51.01 -22.88 -3.99
C GLY A 68 49.66 -23.19 -3.35
N PHE A 69 49.30 -22.37 -2.39
CA PHE A 69 48.04 -22.50 -1.64
C PHE A 69 46.80 -22.39 -2.55
N ASP A 70 46.87 -21.60 -3.61
CA ASP A 70 45.78 -21.43 -4.58
C ASP A 70 45.43 -22.70 -5.32
N GLY A 71 46.40 -23.62 -5.48
CA GLY A 71 46.18 -24.94 -6.05
C GLY A 71 45.21 -25.82 -5.24
N LEU A 72 45.10 -25.56 -3.92
CA LEU A 72 44.21 -26.30 -3.04
C LEU A 72 42.79 -25.71 -3.00
N MET A 73 42.58 -24.50 -3.53
CA MET A 73 41.27 -23.88 -3.60
C MET A 73 40.29 -24.71 -4.44
N PRO A 74 39.03 -24.86 -4.02
CA PRO A 74 38.01 -25.48 -4.84
C PRO A 74 37.82 -24.68 -6.14
N LYS A 75 38.12 -25.32 -7.27
CA LYS A 75 37.92 -24.71 -8.60
C LYS A 75 36.42 -24.66 -8.89
N SER A 76 35.89 -23.48 -9.28
CA SER A 76 34.55 -23.37 -9.83
C SER A 76 34.50 -24.08 -11.19
N ARG A 77 33.39 -24.77 -11.48
CA ARG A 77 33.24 -25.42 -12.79
C ARG A 77 33.25 -24.36 -13.90
N SER A 78 34.05 -24.59 -14.93
CA SER A 78 34.15 -23.69 -16.10
C SER A 78 32.86 -23.60 -16.94
N ASP A 79 31.91 -24.54 -16.73
CA ASP A 79 30.64 -24.62 -17.42
C ASP A 79 29.46 -23.94 -16.64
N ILE A 80 29.78 -23.24 -15.55
CA ILE A 80 28.77 -22.49 -14.80
C ILE A 80 28.23 -21.36 -15.69
N GLY A 81 26.91 -21.44 -16.01
CA GLY A 81 26.22 -20.46 -16.87
C GLY A 81 25.93 -20.98 -18.29
N ASN A 82 26.67 -21.96 -18.79
CA ASN A 82 26.41 -22.57 -20.09
C ASN A 82 25.39 -23.71 -19.97
N SER A 83 24.28 -23.61 -20.67
CA SER A 83 23.38 -24.74 -20.88
C SER A 83 24.01 -25.70 -21.89
N ARG A 84 24.15 -26.98 -21.54
CA ARG A 84 24.61 -28.03 -22.47
C ARG A 84 23.54 -28.46 -23.47
N VAL A 85 22.26 -28.16 -23.13
CA VAL A 85 21.08 -28.55 -23.90
C VAL A 85 20.76 -27.53 -25.00
N LEU A 86 21.00 -26.24 -24.75
CA LEU A 86 20.73 -25.18 -25.72
C LEU A 86 21.88 -25.00 -26.70
N THR A 87 21.58 -25.06 -27.99
CA THR A 87 22.51 -24.73 -29.07
C THR A 87 22.84 -23.24 -29.08
N LYS A 88 23.88 -22.82 -29.80
CA LYS A 88 24.25 -21.42 -29.93
C LYS A 88 23.08 -20.59 -30.54
N LYS A 89 22.47 -21.07 -31.61
CA LYS A 89 21.33 -20.43 -32.27
C LYS A 89 20.14 -20.21 -31.32
N GLN A 90 19.83 -21.20 -30.49
CA GLN A 90 18.75 -21.11 -29.49
C GLN A 90 19.05 -20.08 -28.39
N LYS A 91 20.31 -20.01 -27.96
CA LYS A 91 20.77 -19.02 -26.97
C LYS A 91 20.68 -17.62 -27.54
N ASP A 92 21.19 -17.41 -28.76
CA ASP A 92 21.16 -16.11 -29.43
C ASP A 92 19.72 -15.63 -29.68
N TYR A 93 18.81 -16.55 -30.02
CA TYR A 93 17.37 -16.24 -30.14
C TYR A 93 16.78 -15.75 -28.81
N ILE A 94 17.04 -16.47 -27.70
CA ILE A 94 16.53 -16.08 -26.37
C ILE A 94 17.06 -14.69 -26.00
N ILE A 95 18.33 -14.41 -26.25
CA ILE A 95 18.97 -13.13 -25.95
C ILE A 95 18.31 -12.02 -26.80
N SER A 96 18.23 -12.18 -28.10
CA SER A 96 17.61 -11.21 -29.02
C SER A 96 16.16 -10.87 -28.60
N ARG A 97 15.35 -11.90 -28.32
CA ARG A 97 13.95 -11.66 -27.87
C ARG A 97 13.87 -10.92 -26.55
N LYS A 98 14.83 -11.14 -25.65
CA LYS A 98 14.94 -10.41 -24.38
C LYS A 98 15.45 -8.98 -24.57
N GLU A 99 16.31 -8.71 -25.52
CA GLU A 99 16.79 -7.38 -25.88
C GLU A 99 15.69 -6.57 -26.55
N GLU A 100 14.95 -7.16 -27.50
CA GLU A 100 13.82 -6.52 -28.17
C GLU A 100 12.67 -6.18 -27.19
N ASN A 101 12.35 -7.12 -26.32
CA ASN A 101 11.30 -6.92 -25.31
C ASN A 101 11.69 -7.55 -23.98
N PRO A 102 12.34 -6.79 -23.08
CA PRO A 102 12.80 -7.27 -21.78
C PRO A 102 11.70 -7.84 -20.86
N ARG A 103 10.44 -7.48 -21.10
CA ARG A 103 9.29 -7.94 -20.30
C ARG A 103 8.77 -9.33 -20.69
N LEU A 104 9.18 -9.89 -21.84
CA LEU A 104 8.75 -11.22 -22.25
C LEU A 104 9.08 -12.26 -21.18
N THR A 105 8.12 -13.10 -20.84
CA THR A 105 8.34 -14.19 -19.87
C THR A 105 9.09 -15.34 -20.53
N ALA A 106 9.80 -16.14 -19.73
CA ALA A 106 10.45 -17.35 -20.23
C ALA A 106 9.45 -18.31 -20.94
N LYS A 107 8.21 -18.39 -20.42
CA LYS A 107 7.15 -19.21 -21.00
C LYS A 107 6.74 -18.69 -22.38
N HIS A 108 6.69 -17.38 -22.57
CA HIS A 108 6.32 -16.78 -23.85
C HIS A 108 7.40 -17.08 -24.92
N ILE A 109 8.68 -16.83 -24.58
CA ILE A 109 9.81 -17.11 -25.46
C ILE A 109 9.87 -18.61 -25.80
N TYR A 110 9.65 -19.50 -24.82
CA TYR A 110 9.60 -20.93 -25.02
C TYR A 110 8.51 -21.34 -26.02
N ASN A 111 7.30 -20.79 -25.89
CA ASN A 111 6.20 -21.06 -26.82
C ASN A 111 6.50 -20.51 -28.23
N GLU A 112 7.10 -19.32 -28.37
CA GLU A 112 7.55 -18.77 -29.66
C GLU A 112 8.57 -19.71 -30.32
N MET A 113 9.53 -20.24 -29.55
CA MET A 113 10.54 -21.16 -30.06
C MET A 113 9.93 -22.48 -30.54
N LEU A 114 8.88 -23.00 -29.86
CA LEU A 114 8.15 -24.18 -30.30
C LEU A 114 7.38 -23.92 -31.59
N VAL A 115 6.62 -22.81 -31.64
CA VAL A 115 5.84 -22.45 -32.85
C VAL A 115 6.73 -22.20 -34.06
N SER A 116 7.92 -21.64 -33.83
CA SER A 116 8.91 -21.38 -34.89
C SER A 116 9.81 -22.59 -35.21
N ASN A 117 9.54 -23.75 -34.65
CA ASN A 117 10.36 -24.99 -34.79
C ASN A 117 11.84 -24.80 -34.47
N ILE A 118 12.19 -23.87 -33.59
CA ILE A 118 13.56 -23.63 -33.13
C ILE A 118 13.95 -24.66 -32.08
N ILE A 119 12.97 -25.14 -31.31
CA ILE A 119 13.12 -26.22 -30.32
C ILE A 119 12.01 -27.25 -30.50
N VAL A 120 12.28 -28.46 -30.00
CA VAL A 120 11.29 -29.52 -29.84
C VAL A 120 11.08 -29.74 -28.33
N ASP A 121 9.83 -29.93 -27.88
CA ASP A 121 9.49 -30.07 -26.46
C ASP A 121 10.20 -31.26 -25.78
N THR A 122 10.47 -32.31 -26.53
CA THR A 122 11.22 -33.48 -26.04
C THR A 122 12.72 -33.22 -25.80
N GLU A 123 13.30 -32.20 -26.44
CA GLU A 123 14.73 -31.90 -26.34
C GLU A 123 15.03 -30.75 -25.36
N VAL A 124 14.20 -29.71 -25.35
CA VAL A 124 14.41 -28.53 -24.55
C VAL A 124 13.17 -28.23 -23.70
N SER A 125 13.31 -28.30 -22.41
CA SER A 125 12.20 -27.95 -21.48
C SER A 125 12.12 -26.47 -21.16
N LEU A 126 10.93 -25.99 -20.79
CA LEU A 126 10.72 -24.63 -20.26
C LEU A 126 11.66 -24.29 -19.08
N SER A 127 11.94 -25.28 -18.23
CA SER A 127 12.89 -25.13 -17.10
C SER A 127 14.31 -24.79 -17.57
N THR A 128 14.74 -25.34 -18.71
CA THR A 128 16.05 -25.06 -19.33
C THR A 128 16.13 -23.60 -19.79
N VAL A 129 15.10 -23.10 -20.49
CA VAL A 129 15.00 -21.70 -20.93
C VAL A 129 14.94 -20.74 -19.73
N THR A 130 14.12 -21.06 -18.74
CA THR A 130 13.99 -20.24 -17.51
C THR A 130 15.33 -20.16 -16.76
N ARG A 131 16.05 -21.27 -16.65
CA ARG A 131 17.36 -21.32 -16.01
C ARG A 131 18.42 -20.54 -16.79
N PHE A 132 18.41 -20.63 -18.13
CA PHE A 132 19.29 -19.86 -18.99
C PHE A 132 19.08 -18.35 -18.82
N ILE A 133 17.82 -17.86 -18.91
CA ILE A 133 17.45 -16.45 -18.69
C ILE A 133 17.89 -15.98 -17.29
N SER A 134 17.68 -16.81 -16.26
CA SER A 134 18.05 -16.47 -14.88
C SER A 134 19.55 -16.36 -14.67
N LYS A 135 20.32 -17.32 -15.22
CA LYS A 135 21.78 -17.37 -15.04
C LYS A 135 22.53 -16.29 -15.82
N ASN A 136 22.00 -15.88 -16.97
CA ASN A 136 22.60 -14.83 -17.78
C ASN A 136 22.07 -13.41 -17.42
N ASN A 137 21.39 -13.27 -16.28
CA ASN A 137 20.82 -12.00 -15.81
C ASN A 137 19.87 -11.31 -16.81
N LEU A 138 19.27 -12.08 -17.73
CA LEU A 138 18.33 -11.58 -18.74
C LEU A 138 16.92 -11.37 -18.18
N LYS A 139 16.73 -11.57 -16.87
CA LYS A 139 15.48 -11.21 -16.21
C LYS A 139 15.31 -9.70 -16.28
N PHE A 140 14.16 -9.27 -16.80
CA PHE A 140 13.78 -7.87 -16.70
C PHE A 140 13.70 -7.51 -15.20
N ARG A 141 14.69 -6.77 -14.74
CA ARG A 141 14.57 -6.04 -13.48
C ARG A 141 13.94 -4.70 -13.85
N ASN A 142 12.75 -4.44 -13.35
CA ASN A 142 12.25 -3.08 -13.32
C ASN A 142 13.28 -2.28 -12.51
N PHE A 143 14.21 -1.63 -13.20
CA PHE A 143 14.91 -0.50 -12.62
C PHE A 143 13.89 0.65 -12.57
N SER A 144 12.83 0.47 -11.76
CA SER A 144 12.12 1.63 -11.27
C SER A 144 13.20 2.50 -10.63
N THR A 145 13.30 3.75 -11.08
CA THR A 145 14.07 4.82 -10.45
C THR A 145 14.28 4.49 -8.98
N GLU A 146 15.52 4.52 -8.50
CA GLU A 146 15.87 4.22 -7.09
C GLU A 146 14.84 4.86 -6.17
N ARG A 147 13.90 4.04 -5.71
CA ARG A 147 12.86 4.50 -4.79
C ARG A 147 13.42 4.30 -3.40
N LYS A 148 13.96 5.36 -2.85
CA LYS A 148 14.35 5.36 -1.44
C LYS A 148 13.08 5.27 -0.62
N ALA A 149 13.07 4.38 0.36
CA ALA A 149 12.03 4.38 1.39
C ALA A 149 12.03 5.78 2.01
N PHE A 150 10.89 6.45 1.99
CA PHE A 150 10.75 7.75 2.63
C PHE A 150 9.84 7.62 3.87
N GLU A 151 10.18 8.35 4.89
CA GLU A 151 9.34 8.54 6.06
C GLU A 151 9.13 10.03 6.25
N LEU A 152 7.90 10.39 6.59
CA LEU A 152 7.60 11.78 6.95
C LEU A 152 8.07 12.01 8.39
N GLU A 153 8.59 13.21 8.64
CA GLU A 153 9.18 13.55 9.93
C GLU A 153 8.12 13.72 11.02
N ASN A 154 6.99 14.32 10.65
CA ASN A 154 6.00 14.75 11.63
C ASN A 154 4.65 14.05 11.44
N PRO A 155 3.97 13.72 12.54
CA PRO A 155 2.55 13.35 12.51
C PRO A 155 1.69 14.44 11.87
N ASN A 156 0.59 14.04 11.24
CA ASN A 156 -0.33 14.90 10.48
C ASN A 156 0.26 15.59 9.24
N ASP A 157 1.51 15.34 8.86
CA ASP A 157 2.01 15.81 7.57
C ASP A 157 1.31 15.11 6.40
N CYS A 158 0.98 13.82 6.55
CA CYS A 158 0.21 13.08 5.55
C CYS A 158 -0.55 11.92 6.17
N TRP A 159 -1.84 11.82 5.84
CA TRP A 159 -2.60 10.60 6.09
C TRP A 159 -2.79 9.82 4.80
N GLN A 160 -2.57 8.53 4.86
CA GLN A 160 -2.96 7.58 3.83
C GLN A 160 -4.38 7.09 4.11
N ALA A 161 -5.21 6.96 3.09
CA ALA A 161 -6.50 6.33 3.24
C ALA A 161 -6.70 5.24 2.21
N ASP A 162 -7.40 4.21 2.63
CA ASP A 162 -7.71 3.07 1.79
C ASP A 162 -8.89 2.28 2.35
N THR A 163 -9.42 1.39 1.53
CA THR A 163 -10.54 0.51 1.85
C THR A 163 -10.12 -0.94 1.76
N SER A 164 -10.50 -1.73 2.75
CA SER A 164 -10.26 -3.16 2.75
C SER A 164 -11.55 -3.95 2.94
N VAL A 165 -11.65 -5.08 2.25
CA VAL A 165 -12.75 -6.04 2.46
C VAL A 165 -12.70 -6.56 3.90
N GLY A 166 -13.81 -6.38 4.60
CA GLY A 166 -14.04 -6.91 5.94
C GLY A 166 -14.77 -8.27 5.91
N PRO A 167 -15.23 -8.72 7.09
CA PRO A 167 -15.98 -9.95 7.21
C PRO A 167 -17.36 -9.86 6.60
N TYR A 168 -18.00 -11.02 6.45
CA TYR A 168 -19.41 -11.08 6.13
C TYR A 168 -20.21 -11.21 7.44
N LEU A 169 -21.21 -10.37 7.60
CA LEU A 169 -22.18 -10.47 8.70
C LEU A 169 -23.48 -11.10 8.21
N ILE A 170 -24.17 -11.81 9.09
CA ILE A 170 -25.52 -12.34 8.82
C ILE A 170 -26.52 -11.36 9.46
N ILE A 171 -27.19 -10.57 8.61
CA ILE A 171 -28.21 -9.62 9.02
C ILE A 171 -29.54 -10.01 8.39
N ASP A 172 -30.56 -10.24 9.21
CA ASP A 172 -31.90 -10.70 8.77
C ASP A 172 -31.81 -11.99 7.91
N GLY A 173 -30.95 -12.93 8.31
CA GLY A 173 -30.71 -14.18 7.60
C GLY A 173 -29.96 -14.06 6.28
N LYS A 174 -29.52 -12.86 5.89
CA LYS A 174 -28.77 -12.60 4.66
C LYS A 174 -27.33 -12.29 4.94
N LYS A 175 -26.43 -12.90 4.16
CA LYS A 175 -25.00 -12.67 4.23
C LYS A 175 -24.65 -11.33 3.55
N LYS A 176 -24.24 -10.34 4.34
CA LYS A 176 -23.83 -9.00 3.85
C LYS A 176 -22.31 -8.82 4.01
N LYS A 177 -21.66 -8.41 2.92
CA LYS A 177 -20.24 -8.06 2.91
C LYS A 177 -20.04 -6.76 3.68
N THR A 178 -18.95 -6.65 4.43
CA THR A 178 -18.52 -5.39 5.01
C THR A 178 -17.22 -4.87 4.36
N VAL A 179 -16.98 -3.59 4.48
CA VAL A 179 -15.76 -2.91 4.05
C VAL A 179 -15.26 -2.01 5.17
N LEU A 180 -13.97 -2.04 5.44
CA LEU A 180 -13.30 -1.15 6.39
C LEU A 180 -12.71 0.02 5.63
N ILE A 181 -13.17 1.24 5.91
CA ILE A 181 -12.57 2.49 5.45
C ILE A 181 -11.70 3.02 6.58
N MET A 182 -10.44 3.35 6.29
CA MET A 182 -9.48 3.71 7.34
C MET A 182 -8.53 4.82 6.88
N PHE A 183 -8.20 5.73 7.79
CA PHE A 183 -7.13 6.71 7.64
C PHE A 183 -5.97 6.37 8.57
N LEU A 184 -4.76 6.38 8.03
CA LEU A 184 -3.50 6.06 8.71
C LEU A 184 -2.56 7.25 8.61
N ASP A 185 -2.04 7.72 9.73
CA ASP A 185 -0.94 8.69 9.74
C ASP A 185 0.36 8.04 9.26
N ASP A 186 0.98 8.62 8.24
CA ASP A 186 2.16 8.07 7.58
C ASP A 186 3.39 8.01 8.50
N CYS A 187 3.57 9.00 9.37
CA CYS A 187 4.71 9.09 10.26
C CYS A 187 4.57 8.15 11.46
N SER A 188 3.50 8.29 12.22
CA SER A 188 3.32 7.59 13.50
C SER A 188 2.74 6.18 13.36
N ARG A 189 2.21 5.82 12.17
CA ARG A 189 1.43 4.59 11.96
C ARG A 189 0.13 4.55 12.77
N LEU A 190 -0.27 5.69 13.34
CA LEU A 190 -1.52 5.79 14.08
C LEU A 190 -2.70 5.69 13.11
N ILE A 191 -3.64 4.79 13.40
CA ILE A 191 -4.94 4.79 12.74
C ILE A 191 -5.73 5.96 13.32
N THR A 192 -5.88 7.03 12.51
CA THR A 192 -6.54 8.26 12.96
C THR A 192 -8.03 8.04 13.17
N TYR A 193 -8.64 7.29 12.27
CA TYR A 193 -9.96 6.68 12.44
C TYR A 193 -10.18 5.56 11.41
N GLY A 194 -11.03 4.62 11.74
CA GLY A 194 -11.47 3.56 10.84
C GLY A 194 -12.82 3.02 11.27
N GLU A 195 -13.65 2.64 10.29
CA GLU A 195 -15.01 2.17 10.54
C GLU A 195 -15.47 1.20 9.46
N PHE A 196 -16.23 0.18 9.84
CA PHE A 196 -16.83 -0.78 8.91
C PHE A 196 -18.18 -0.28 8.41
N PHE A 197 -18.43 -0.53 7.12
CA PHE A 197 -19.69 -0.23 6.43
C PHE A 197 -20.11 -1.43 5.58
N PHE A 198 -21.35 -1.42 5.10
CA PHE A 198 -21.80 -2.41 4.12
C PHE A 198 -21.41 -2.04 2.69
N GLU A 199 -21.10 -0.76 2.43
CA GLU A 199 -20.77 -0.24 1.11
C GLU A 199 -19.60 0.75 1.18
N GLU A 200 -18.78 0.73 0.13
CA GLU A 200 -17.80 1.76 -0.12
C GLU A 200 -18.43 2.88 -0.95
N ASN A 201 -18.64 4.03 -0.34
CA ASN A 201 -19.15 5.22 -1.02
C ASN A 201 -18.54 6.50 -0.45
N VAL A 202 -18.75 7.62 -1.13
CA VAL A 202 -18.19 8.92 -0.77
C VAL A 202 -18.69 9.39 0.60
N LEU A 203 -19.96 9.16 0.93
CA LEU A 203 -20.54 9.59 2.21
C LEU A 203 -19.91 8.88 3.40
N ASN A 204 -19.64 7.59 3.26
CA ASN A 204 -18.95 6.82 4.28
C ASN A 204 -17.49 7.26 4.44
N LEU A 205 -16.79 7.56 3.33
CA LEU A 205 -15.44 8.13 3.37
C LEU A 205 -15.44 9.49 4.10
N GLU A 206 -16.39 10.38 3.78
CA GLU A 206 -16.56 11.67 4.43
C GLU A 206 -16.84 11.53 5.93
N ALA A 207 -17.69 10.58 6.32
CA ALA A 207 -18.01 10.30 7.72
C ALA A 207 -16.76 9.85 8.50
N VAL A 208 -15.97 8.94 7.95
CA VAL A 208 -14.72 8.48 8.56
C VAL A 208 -13.72 9.64 8.66
N PHE A 209 -13.56 10.43 7.59
CA PHE A 209 -12.65 11.56 7.57
C PHE A 209 -13.06 12.64 8.59
N LYS A 210 -14.35 12.93 8.72
CA LYS A 210 -14.88 13.88 9.71
C LYS A 210 -14.53 13.45 11.14
N LYS A 211 -14.76 12.16 11.47
CA LYS A 211 -14.41 11.59 12.77
C LYS A 211 -12.90 11.59 13.02
N ALA A 212 -12.09 11.31 11.98
CA ALA A 212 -10.64 11.37 12.05
C ALA A 212 -10.15 12.79 12.37
N VAL A 213 -10.65 13.81 11.64
CA VAL A 213 -10.31 15.22 11.86
C VAL A 213 -10.76 15.70 13.26
N ALA A 214 -11.95 15.29 13.69
CA ALA A 214 -12.45 15.64 15.02
C ALA A 214 -11.58 15.11 16.16
N SER A 215 -11.01 13.90 15.97
CA SER A 215 -10.24 13.21 17.02
C SER A 215 -8.73 13.45 16.97
N ARG A 216 -8.17 13.75 15.80
CA ARG A 216 -6.71 13.80 15.56
C ARG A 216 -6.22 15.08 14.90
N GLY A 217 -7.13 16.07 14.72
CA GLY A 217 -6.80 17.33 14.06
C GLY A 217 -6.76 17.23 12.53
N ILE A 218 -6.34 18.30 11.89
CA ILE A 218 -6.36 18.45 10.43
C ILE A 218 -5.00 18.03 9.87
N PRO A 219 -4.93 17.01 8.96
CA PRO A 219 -3.69 16.71 8.26
C PRO A 219 -3.34 17.79 7.24
N LYS A 220 -2.07 17.96 6.91
CA LYS A 220 -1.65 18.83 5.82
C LYS A 220 -1.99 18.23 4.46
N LYS A 221 -1.97 16.90 4.36
CA LYS A 221 -2.12 16.18 3.11
C LYS A 221 -2.85 14.85 3.28
N LEU A 222 -3.66 14.50 2.29
CA LEU A 222 -4.20 13.15 2.12
C LEU A 222 -3.56 12.47 0.92
N TYR A 223 -3.31 11.18 1.04
CA TYR A 223 -2.74 10.36 -0.02
C TYR A 223 -3.63 9.16 -0.32
N PHE A 224 -4.11 9.07 -1.56
CA PHE A 224 -5.04 8.06 -2.03
C PHE A 224 -4.48 7.28 -3.23
N ASP A 225 -5.13 6.16 -3.56
CA ASP A 225 -5.04 5.61 -4.90
C ASP A 225 -5.95 6.38 -5.88
N ASN A 226 -5.99 5.89 -7.13
CA ASN A 226 -6.84 6.47 -8.15
C ASN A 226 -8.29 5.93 -8.12
N GLY A 227 -8.76 5.40 -6.99
CA GLY A 227 -10.14 4.93 -6.84
C GLY A 227 -11.17 6.03 -7.04
N LYS A 228 -12.28 5.70 -7.70
CA LYS A 228 -13.35 6.68 -8.02
C LYS A 228 -13.93 7.38 -6.82
N VAL A 229 -14.00 6.71 -5.67
CA VAL A 229 -14.54 7.26 -4.42
C VAL A 229 -13.69 8.44 -3.94
N TYR A 230 -12.36 8.35 -4.09
CA TYR A 230 -11.43 9.40 -3.66
C TYR A 230 -11.36 10.59 -4.63
N GLN A 231 -11.86 10.46 -5.87
CA GLN A 231 -11.90 11.51 -6.88
C GLN A 231 -13.20 12.34 -6.85
N SER A 232 -14.00 12.21 -5.79
CA SER A 232 -15.23 12.97 -5.63
C SER A 232 -14.96 14.47 -5.55
N HIS A 233 -15.70 15.26 -6.35
CA HIS A 233 -15.65 16.72 -6.29
C HIS A 233 -16.06 17.25 -4.91
N GLN A 234 -17.09 16.67 -4.28
CA GLN A 234 -17.55 17.08 -2.95
C GLN A 234 -16.47 16.84 -1.89
N PHE A 235 -15.84 15.66 -1.92
CA PHE A 235 -14.74 15.37 -1.01
C PHE A 235 -13.55 16.32 -1.20
N SER A 236 -13.22 16.66 -2.44
CA SER A 236 -12.17 17.64 -2.74
C SER A 236 -12.51 19.04 -2.19
N MET A 237 -13.78 19.45 -2.28
CA MET A 237 -14.23 20.72 -1.72
C MET A 237 -14.18 20.74 -0.18
N ILE A 238 -14.48 19.61 0.48
CA ILE A 238 -14.31 19.44 1.93
C ILE A 238 -12.84 19.61 2.32
N CYS A 239 -11.95 18.90 1.63
CA CYS A 239 -10.51 19.00 1.87
C CYS A 239 -10.00 20.43 1.68
N ALA A 240 -10.40 21.11 0.60
CA ALA A 240 -10.04 22.50 0.34
C ALA A 240 -10.53 23.44 1.46
N SER A 241 -11.75 23.22 2.00
CA SER A 241 -12.31 23.99 3.12
C SER A 241 -11.49 23.85 4.40
N LEU A 242 -10.86 22.71 4.60
CA LEU A 242 -10.00 22.44 5.74
C LEU A 242 -8.54 22.85 5.51
N GLY A 243 -8.18 23.24 4.29
CA GLY A 243 -6.80 23.52 3.89
C GLY A 243 -5.95 22.27 3.71
N VAL A 244 -6.58 21.14 3.41
CA VAL A 244 -5.92 19.83 3.21
C VAL A 244 -5.63 19.64 1.73
N SER A 245 -4.38 19.37 1.37
CA SER A 245 -4.00 19.01 0.00
C SER A 245 -4.28 17.53 -0.28
N ILE A 246 -4.70 17.20 -1.51
CA ILE A 246 -4.91 15.83 -1.95
C ILE A 246 -3.81 15.43 -2.93
N SER A 247 -3.26 14.24 -2.75
CA SER A 247 -2.34 13.60 -3.69
C SER A 247 -2.79 12.20 -4.02
N TYR A 248 -2.60 11.81 -5.27
CA TYR A 248 -2.92 10.47 -5.74
C TYR A 248 -1.66 9.68 -6.06
N ALA A 249 -1.72 8.38 -5.83
CA ALA A 249 -0.65 7.47 -6.21
C ALA A 249 -0.42 7.52 -7.72
N ARG A 250 0.85 7.50 -8.15
CA ARG A 250 1.14 7.36 -9.57
C ARG A 250 0.65 5.98 -10.05
N PRO A 251 0.09 5.88 -11.26
CA PRO A 251 -0.27 4.59 -11.83
C PRO A 251 0.90 3.62 -11.75
N TYR A 252 0.63 2.36 -11.41
CA TYR A 252 1.63 1.29 -11.28
C TYR A 252 2.72 1.52 -10.23
N SER A 253 2.42 2.23 -9.13
CA SER A 253 3.32 2.46 -8.01
C SER A 253 2.79 1.86 -6.69
N PRO A 254 2.74 0.52 -6.57
CA PRO A 254 2.15 -0.15 -5.39
C PRO A 254 2.90 0.15 -4.09
N GLU A 255 4.22 0.44 -4.16
CA GLU A 255 5.03 0.65 -2.96
C GLU A 255 4.62 1.90 -2.17
N SER A 256 3.96 2.87 -2.81
CA SER A 256 3.54 4.12 -2.17
C SER A 256 2.44 3.93 -1.10
N LYS A 257 1.71 2.80 -1.13
CA LYS A 257 0.67 2.43 -0.16
C LYS A 257 1.07 1.29 0.79
N GLY A 258 2.31 0.82 0.71
CA GLY A 258 2.78 -0.34 1.49
C GLY A 258 2.58 -0.21 3.00
N LYS A 259 2.49 1.02 3.55
CA LYS A 259 2.26 1.27 4.98
C LYS A 259 0.82 0.92 5.39
N ILE A 260 -0.18 1.45 4.69
CA ILE A 260 -1.58 1.19 4.99
C ILE A 260 -1.97 -0.26 4.64
N GLU A 261 -1.44 -0.83 3.54
CA GLU A 261 -1.63 -2.24 3.19
C GLU A 261 -1.10 -3.19 4.27
N ARG A 262 0.10 -2.89 4.80
CA ARG A 262 0.66 -3.65 5.92
C ARG A 262 -0.20 -3.52 7.18
N THR A 263 -0.76 -2.34 7.44
CA THR A 263 -1.66 -2.11 8.57
C THR A 263 -2.93 -2.94 8.43
N PHE A 264 -3.57 -2.98 7.24
CA PHE A 264 -4.71 -3.87 7.01
C PHE A 264 -4.36 -5.35 7.21
N ARG A 265 -3.18 -5.77 6.73
CA ARG A 265 -2.71 -7.14 6.97
C ARG A 265 -2.59 -7.43 8.46
N THR A 266 -1.96 -6.54 9.21
CA THR A 266 -1.83 -6.66 10.67
C THR A 266 -3.19 -6.77 11.34
N ILE A 267 -4.16 -5.90 11.00
CA ILE A 267 -5.53 -5.96 11.54
C ILE A 267 -6.16 -7.34 11.25
N LYS A 268 -6.04 -7.83 10.01
CA LYS A 268 -6.59 -9.12 9.61
C LYS A 268 -5.96 -10.28 10.40
N GLU A 269 -4.64 -10.33 10.46
CA GLU A 269 -3.90 -11.43 11.10
C GLU A 269 -4.04 -11.43 12.62
N THR A 270 -3.99 -10.26 13.26
CA THR A 270 -3.94 -10.19 14.73
C THR A 270 -5.31 -10.04 15.40
N TRP A 271 -6.33 -9.64 14.65
CA TRP A 271 -7.65 -9.39 15.21
C TRP A 271 -8.78 -10.03 14.41
N LEU A 272 -8.96 -9.68 13.12
CA LEU A 272 -10.09 -10.17 12.35
C LEU A 272 -10.17 -11.70 12.33
N ASN A 273 -9.07 -12.39 12.14
CA ASN A 273 -9.01 -13.85 12.09
C ASN A 273 -9.23 -14.52 13.47
N THR A 274 -9.24 -13.74 14.56
CA THR A 274 -9.48 -14.27 15.92
C THR A 274 -10.94 -14.15 16.36
N LEU A 275 -11.78 -13.45 15.61
CA LEU A 275 -13.17 -13.21 15.93
C LEU A 275 -14.06 -14.38 15.50
N ASP A 276 -15.03 -14.71 16.35
CA ASP A 276 -16.12 -15.61 16.01
C ASP A 276 -17.25 -14.81 15.34
N TRP A 277 -17.26 -14.82 14.01
CA TRP A 277 -18.20 -14.05 13.19
C TRP A 277 -19.67 -14.41 13.41
N SER A 278 -19.94 -15.63 13.87
CA SER A 278 -21.31 -16.11 14.12
C SER A 278 -21.98 -15.40 15.29
N LYS A 279 -21.19 -14.81 16.16
CA LYS A 279 -21.65 -14.08 17.37
C LYS A 279 -21.86 -12.58 17.14
N ILE A 280 -21.40 -12.03 16.02
CA ILE A 280 -21.53 -10.60 15.74
C ILE A 280 -22.88 -10.35 15.05
N ALA A 281 -23.82 -9.75 15.78
CA ALA A 281 -25.19 -9.58 15.31
C ALA A 281 -25.41 -8.29 14.50
N SER A 282 -24.52 -7.30 14.60
CA SER A 282 -24.73 -6.01 13.94
C SER A 282 -23.40 -5.36 13.48
N LEU A 283 -23.55 -4.42 12.53
CA LEU A 283 -22.43 -3.58 12.10
C LEU A 283 -21.90 -2.70 13.22
N GLN A 284 -22.77 -2.23 14.10
CA GLN A 284 -22.41 -1.41 15.25
C GLN A 284 -21.51 -2.21 16.21
N GLU A 285 -21.90 -3.43 16.54
CA GLU A 285 -21.11 -4.31 17.39
C GLU A 285 -19.72 -4.59 16.81
N LEU A 286 -19.63 -4.82 15.48
CA LEU A 286 -18.33 -4.97 14.80
C LEU A 286 -17.46 -3.72 14.95
N ASN A 287 -18.05 -2.54 14.83
CA ASN A 287 -17.35 -1.26 14.98
C ASN A 287 -16.90 -1.01 16.42
N ASP A 288 -17.71 -1.38 17.40
CA ASP A 288 -17.36 -1.25 18.82
C ASP A 288 -16.19 -2.20 19.19
N LEU A 289 -16.22 -3.45 18.72
CA LEU A 289 -15.11 -4.39 18.84
C LEU A 289 -13.84 -3.89 18.16
N PHE A 290 -13.96 -3.26 16.98
CA PHE A 290 -12.82 -2.67 16.31
C PHE A 290 -12.21 -1.52 17.08
N LYS A 291 -13.04 -0.63 17.61
CA LYS A 291 -12.62 0.49 18.45
C LYS A 291 -11.90 0.00 19.72
N GLN A 292 -12.43 -1.05 20.35
CA GLN A 292 -11.79 -1.69 21.50
C GLN A 292 -10.41 -2.25 21.12
N PHE A 293 -10.33 -3.02 20.02
CA PHE A 293 -9.05 -3.54 19.52
C PHE A 293 -8.02 -2.43 19.25
N LEU A 294 -8.44 -1.32 18.62
CA LEU A 294 -7.53 -0.21 18.39
C LEU A 294 -6.97 0.37 19.69
N ASN A 295 -7.81 0.63 20.66
CA ASN A 295 -7.41 1.25 21.91
C ASN A 295 -6.56 0.33 22.80
N GLU A 296 -6.94 -0.94 22.92
CA GLU A 296 -6.27 -1.87 23.84
C GLU A 296 -5.03 -2.53 23.25
N LYS A 297 -5.03 -2.84 21.94
CA LYS A 297 -4.00 -3.68 21.33
C LYS A 297 -3.14 -2.99 20.29
N TYR A 298 -3.71 -2.07 19.47
CA TYR A 298 -2.99 -1.47 18.36
C TYR A 298 -2.22 -0.20 18.73
N LEU A 299 -2.90 0.77 19.36
CA LEU A 299 -2.34 2.12 19.60
C LEU A 299 -1.17 2.11 20.59
N ASN A 300 -1.18 1.18 21.53
CA ASN A 300 -0.20 1.07 22.62
C ASN A 300 0.85 -0.04 22.40
N LYS A 301 0.81 -0.72 21.24
CA LYS A 301 1.80 -1.75 20.91
C LYS A 301 2.98 -1.11 20.17
N VAL A 302 4.20 -1.44 20.60
CA VAL A 302 5.42 -0.99 19.91
C VAL A 302 5.42 -1.49 18.47
N HIS A 303 5.56 -0.55 17.53
CA HIS A 303 5.63 -0.82 16.11
C HIS A 303 7.08 -0.85 15.64
N SER A 304 7.53 -1.98 15.07
CA SER A 304 8.94 -2.25 14.74
C SER A 304 9.60 -1.24 13.83
N SER A 305 8.86 -0.57 12.92
CA SER A 305 9.47 0.39 11.99
C SER A 305 9.69 1.78 12.58
N ILE A 306 8.99 2.12 13.66
CA ILE A 306 9.14 3.42 14.33
C ILE A 306 9.77 3.30 15.72
N ASN A 307 10.00 2.06 16.21
CA ASN A 307 10.54 1.73 17.54
C ASN A 307 9.81 2.42 18.70
N ASP A 308 8.54 2.73 18.52
CA ASP A 308 7.67 3.38 19.50
C ASP A 308 6.23 2.90 19.30
N THR A 309 5.32 3.28 20.21
CA THR A 309 3.91 3.03 20.00
C THR A 309 3.33 4.08 19.05
N PRO A 310 2.34 3.73 18.19
CA PRO A 310 1.68 4.70 17.32
C PRO A 310 1.14 5.91 18.09
N LEU A 311 0.59 5.68 19.27
CA LEU A 311 0.03 6.75 20.09
C LEU A 311 1.11 7.70 20.61
N ASN A 312 2.19 7.18 21.23
CA ASN A 312 3.28 8.01 21.75
C ASN A 312 3.93 8.84 20.65
N LYS A 313 4.24 8.20 19.51
CA LYS A 313 4.83 8.89 18.36
C LYS A 313 3.92 10.01 17.85
N PHE A 314 2.61 9.80 17.82
CA PHE A 314 1.65 10.83 17.42
C PHE A 314 1.58 11.96 18.46
N MET A 315 1.49 11.62 19.73
CA MET A 315 1.37 12.58 20.83
C MET A 315 2.62 13.43 21.02
N SER A 316 3.80 12.93 20.65
CA SER A 316 5.05 13.71 20.70
C SER A 316 5.03 14.99 19.86
N TYR A 317 4.05 15.13 18.95
CA TYR A 317 3.90 16.28 18.04
C TYR A 317 2.58 17.06 18.25
N VAL A 318 1.84 16.74 19.30
CA VAL A 318 0.45 17.26 19.51
C VAL A 318 0.36 18.77 19.53
N ASP A 319 1.36 19.45 20.09
CA ASP A 319 1.38 20.93 20.20
C ASP A 319 1.44 21.63 18.84
N ASN A 320 1.89 20.94 17.79
CA ASN A 320 1.98 21.45 16.43
C ASN A 320 0.78 21.03 15.55
N ILE A 321 -0.16 20.28 16.09
CA ILE A 321 -1.32 19.79 15.35
C ILE A 321 -2.40 20.88 15.33
N LYS A 322 -2.90 21.17 14.12
CA LYS A 322 -4.01 22.09 13.94
C LYS A 322 -5.33 21.38 14.25
N PHE A 323 -5.96 21.74 15.37
CA PHE A 323 -7.31 21.25 15.72
C PHE A 323 -8.38 22.23 15.27
N ILE A 324 -9.59 21.69 15.00
CA ILE A 324 -10.79 22.51 14.84
C ILE A 324 -11.36 22.78 16.22
N THR A 325 -11.50 24.07 16.55
CA THR A 325 -11.97 24.51 17.88
C THR A 325 -13.48 24.45 18.05
N SER A 326 -14.23 24.44 16.95
CA SER A 326 -15.70 24.49 16.98
C SER A 326 -16.31 23.31 16.18
N ALA A 327 -17.22 22.57 16.82
CA ALA A 327 -18.00 21.53 16.16
C ALA A 327 -18.80 22.08 14.96
N LYS A 328 -19.34 23.31 15.09
CA LYS A 328 -20.05 23.99 13.98
C LYS A 328 -19.14 24.25 12.80
N GLN A 329 -17.91 24.68 13.04
CA GLN A 329 -16.91 24.88 11.95
C GLN A 329 -16.60 23.59 11.22
N LEU A 330 -16.44 22.49 11.96
CA LEU A 330 -16.28 21.17 11.38
C LEU A 330 -17.50 20.77 10.55
N ASP A 331 -18.71 20.93 11.09
CA ASP A 331 -19.94 20.62 10.38
C ASP A 331 -20.05 21.42 9.08
N TYR A 332 -19.78 22.73 9.10
CA TYR A 332 -19.80 23.54 7.90
C TYR A 332 -18.77 23.17 6.85
N ALA A 333 -17.59 22.72 7.25
CA ALA A 333 -16.57 22.25 6.32
C ALA A 333 -17.02 21.01 5.53
N PHE A 334 -17.86 20.17 6.14
CA PHE A 334 -18.38 18.92 5.55
C PHE A 334 -19.73 19.06 4.85
N LEU A 335 -20.28 20.28 4.72
CA LEU A 335 -21.46 20.50 3.92
C LEU A 335 -21.15 20.33 2.42
N HIS A 336 -22.01 19.60 1.73
CA HIS A 336 -21.99 19.50 0.27
C HIS A 336 -22.36 20.85 -0.35
N ARG A 337 -21.76 21.15 -1.49
CA ARG A 337 -21.91 22.43 -2.20
C ARG A 337 -22.53 22.21 -3.55
N GLU A 338 -23.64 22.91 -3.80
CA GLU A 338 -24.33 22.87 -5.08
C GLU A 338 -24.77 24.29 -5.49
N GLN A 339 -24.96 24.44 -6.80
CA GLN A 339 -25.63 25.62 -7.34
C GLN A 339 -26.98 25.20 -7.89
N ARG A 340 -28.04 25.92 -7.52
CA ARG A 340 -29.40 25.70 -8.00
C ARG A 340 -30.00 26.98 -8.49
N ARG A 341 -30.79 26.91 -9.59
CA ARG A 341 -31.64 27.98 -10.02
C ARG A 341 -32.93 27.95 -9.18
N VAL A 342 -33.36 29.08 -8.69
CA VAL A 342 -34.60 29.18 -7.92
C VAL A 342 -35.76 29.20 -8.91
N ASN A 343 -36.77 28.37 -8.66
CA ASN A 343 -37.96 28.26 -9.47
C ASN A 343 -38.88 29.50 -9.26
N LYS A 344 -39.87 29.70 -10.18
CA LYS A 344 -40.85 30.78 -10.08
C LYS A 344 -41.74 30.69 -8.84
N ASP A 345 -41.86 29.52 -8.24
CA ASP A 345 -42.61 29.25 -7.01
C ASP A 345 -41.76 29.39 -5.74
N SER A 346 -40.61 30.07 -5.84
CA SER A 346 -39.69 30.25 -4.70
C SER A 346 -39.14 28.94 -4.15
N THR A 347 -38.95 27.93 -4.95
CA THR A 347 -38.44 26.65 -4.50
C THR A 347 -37.16 26.21 -5.23
N ILE A 348 -36.39 25.34 -4.58
CA ILE A 348 -35.31 24.57 -5.19
C ILE A 348 -35.46 23.11 -4.80
N SER A 349 -34.90 22.22 -5.60
CA SER A 349 -34.85 20.79 -5.27
C SER A 349 -33.41 20.36 -4.87
N LEU A 350 -33.29 19.76 -3.68
CA LEU A 350 -32.06 19.09 -3.19
C LEU A 350 -32.39 17.64 -2.87
N ASN A 351 -31.72 16.69 -3.48
CA ASN A 351 -31.95 15.26 -3.27
C ASN A 351 -33.45 14.86 -3.35
N LYS A 352 -34.21 15.45 -4.33
CA LYS A 352 -35.64 15.23 -4.55
C LYS A 352 -36.56 15.85 -3.47
N ILE A 353 -36.02 16.61 -2.51
CA ILE A 353 -36.80 17.36 -1.52
C ILE A 353 -36.85 18.80 -1.97
N LEU A 354 -38.04 19.41 -1.93
CA LEU A 354 -38.23 20.83 -2.23
C LEU A 354 -37.92 21.64 -0.97
N PHE A 355 -37.15 22.71 -1.15
CA PHE A 355 -36.82 23.70 -0.12
C PHE A 355 -37.43 25.04 -0.50
N GLU A 356 -37.97 25.74 0.47
CA GLU A 356 -38.46 27.08 0.30
C GLU A 356 -37.32 28.09 0.36
N VAL A 357 -37.29 29.02 -0.58
CA VAL A 357 -36.24 30.03 -0.73
C VAL A 357 -36.91 31.42 -0.73
N PRO A 358 -36.31 32.45 -0.13
CA PRO A 358 -36.85 33.78 -0.18
C PRO A 358 -37.11 34.27 -1.60
N GLN A 359 -38.25 34.98 -1.82
CA GLN A 359 -38.68 35.40 -3.14
C GLN A 359 -37.68 36.27 -3.91
N LYS A 360 -36.85 37.03 -3.18
CA LYS A 360 -35.76 37.85 -3.76
C LYS A 360 -34.77 37.09 -4.64
N TYR A 361 -34.71 35.75 -4.53
CA TYR A 361 -33.83 34.92 -5.34
C TYR A 361 -34.52 34.25 -6.53
N ILE A 362 -35.80 34.51 -6.79
CA ILE A 362 -36.53 33.89 -7.90
C ILE A 362 -35.81 34.17 -9.22
N GLY A 363 -35.49 33.08 -9.97
CA GLY A 363 -34.79 33.16 -11.25
C GLY A 363 -33.28 33.16 -11.16
N ASP A 364 -32.72 33.47 -10.00
CA ASP A 364 -31.28 33.50 -9.78
C ASP A 364 -30.67 32.11 -9.59
N ARG A 365 -29.36 32.01 -9.79
CA ARG A 365 -28.55 30.85 -9.42
C ARG A 365 -27.90 31.14 -8.07
N ILE A 366 -28.31 30.38 -7.04
CA ILE A 366 -27.78 30.52 -5.69
C ILE A 366 -26.82 29.41 -5.34
N LYS A 367 -25.82 29.72 -4.51
CA LYS A 367 -24.88 28.73 -3.93
C LYS A 367 -25.52 28.18 -2.67
N ILE A 368 -25.62 26.85 -2.58
CA ILE A 368 -26.25 26.17 -1.47
C ILE A 368 -25.26 25.23 -0.83
N ARG A 369 -25.30 25.16 0.51
CA ARG A 369 -24.59 24.11 1.27
C ARG A 369 -25.60 23.37 2.14
N PHE A 370 -25.47 22.04 2.16
CA PHE A 370 -26.37 21.18 2.92
C PHE A 370 -25.67 19.91 3.37
N SER A 371 -26.16 19.27 4.42
CA SER A 371 -25.73 17.94 4.82
C SER A 371 -26.49 16.90 4.01
N PRO A 372 -25.82 16.00 3.27
CA PRO A 372 -26.51 14.95 2.52
C PRO A 372 -27.19 13.90 3.43
N LEU A 373 -26.77 13.83 4.70
CA LEU A 373 -27.32 12.92 5.71
C LEU A 373 -28.45 13.56 6.52
N ASP A 374 -28.53 14.89 6.55
CA ASP A 374 -29.57 15.64 7.26
C ASP A 374 -30.08 16.78 6.39
N LEU A 375 -31.21 16.55 5.73
CA LEU A 375 -31.91 17.51 4.88
C LEU A 375 -32.97 18.29 5.62
N SER A 376 -32.88 18.39 6.94
CA SER A 376 -33.80 19.22 7.74
C SER A 376 -33.63 20.73 7.48
N LYS A 377 -32.47 21.12 6.97
CA LYS A 377 -32.11 22.52 6.62
C LYS A 377 -31.01 22.56 5.58
N ALA A 378 -30.93 23.65 4.84
CA ALA A 378 -29.84 24.00 3.96
C ALA A 378 -29.47 25.47 4.10
N TYR A 379 -28.36 25.88 3.55
CA TYR A 379 -27.82 27.23 3.74
C TYR A 379 -27.52 27.86 2.38
N ILE A 380 -27.90 29.12 2.21
CA ILE A 380 -27.55 29.94 1.04
C ILE A 380 -26.29 30.73 1.37
N PHE A 381 -25.36 30.76 0.44
CA PHE A 381 -24.11 31.49 0.54
C PHE A 381 -23.99 32.52 -0.56
N ASN A 382 -23.43 33.69 -0.23
CA ASN A 382 -23.09 34.72 -1.21
C ASN A 382 -21.81 34.42 -1.97
N ASN A 383 -21.38 35.31 -2.85
CA ASN A 383 -20.16 35.18 -3.63
C ASN A 383 -18.90 35.27 -2.76
N ASN A 384 -18.98 35.91 -1.60
CA ASN A 384 -17.89 36.03 -0.64
C ASN A 384 -17.77 34.81 0.30
N GLU A 385 -18.52 33.74 0.03
CA GLU A 385 -18.56 32.52 0.84
C GLU A 385 -19.12 32.74 2.27
N GLU A 386 -19.95 33.77 2.45
CA GLU A 386 -20.67 34.06 3.69
C GLU A 386 -22.07 33.46 3.64
N MET A 387 -22.52 32.89 4.75
CA MET A 387 -23.88 32.38 4.90
C MET A 387 -24.86 33.55 5.02
N THR A 388 -25.82 33.61 4.10
CA THR A 388 -26.83 34.67 4.08
C THR A 388 -28.18 34.24 4.65
N GLU A 389 -28.60 33.02 4.36
CA GLU A 389 -29.94 32.50 4.71
C GLU A 389 -29.88 31.05 5.11
N VAL A 390 -30.79 30.65 5.99
CA VAL A 390 -31.10 29.26 6.29
C VAL A 390 -32.45 28.93 5.67
N ILE A 391 -32.51 27.86 4.89
CA ILE A 391 -33.72 27.42 4.19
C ILE A 391 -34.16 26.06 4.69
N PHE A 392 -35.45 25.78 4.60
CA PHE A 392 -36.06 24.57 5.13
C PHE A 392 -36.90 23.85 4.06
N PRO A 393 -37.14 22.54 4.23
CA PRO A 393 -38.03 21.79 3.36
C PRO A 393 -39.45 22.39 3.35
N VAL A 394 -40.05 22.41 2.17
CA VAL A 394 -41.42 22.96 1.97
C VAL A 394 -42.42 22.13 2.76
N LYS A 395 -43.18 22.80 3.62
CA LYS A 395 -44.33 22.25 4.33
C LYS A 395 -45.61 22.57 3.57
N LYS A 396 -46.04 21.70 2.67
CA LYS A 396 -47.20 21.92 1.77
C LYS A 396 -48.51 22.34 2.50
N ILE A 397 -48.72 21.86 3.73
CA ILE A 397 -49.89 22.16 4.53
C ILE A 397 -49.88 23.63 5.03
N ASP A 398 -48.71 24.14 5.39
CA ASP A 398 -48.59 25.52 5.89
C ASP A 398 -48.72 26.52 4.72
N ASN A 399 -48.24 26.19 3.52
CA ASN A 399 -48.32 27.02 2.33
C ASN A 399 -49.78 27.23 1.84
N SER A 400 -50.71 26.34 2.17
CA SER A 400 -52.13 26.51 1.82
C SER A 400 -52.82 27.61 2.65
N LYS A 401 -52.22 28.03 3.76
CA LYS A 401 -52.74 29.03 4.70
C LYS A 401 -52.14 30.44 4.51
N ILE A 402 -51.07 30.57 3.73
CA ILE A 402 -50.40 31.85 3.48
C ILE A 402 -51.19 32.63 2.44
N LYS A 403 -51.77 33.78 2.84
CA LYS A 403 -52.31 34.78 1.90
C LYS A 403 -51.15 35.30 1.03
N ARG A 404 -51.21 35.06 -0.27
CA ARG A 404 -50.27 35.65 -1.22
C ARG A 404 -50.43 37.18 -1.17
N SER A 405 -49.35 37.92 -0.88
CA SER A 405 -49.31 39.35 -1.11
C SER A 405 -49.40 39.59 -2.61
N GLU A 406 -50.41 40.28 -3.09
CA GLU A 406 -50.46 40.75 -4.46
C GLU A 406 -49.29 41.70 -4.67
N LEU A 407 -48.40 41.36 -5.61
CA LEU A 407 -47.36 42.27 -6.06
C LEU A 407 -48.04 43.41 -6.80
N SER A 408 -48.28 44.52 -6.12
CA SER A 408 -48.74 45.76 -6.73
C SER A 408 -47.53 46.42 -7.40
N PHE A 409 -47.55 46.51 -8.72
CA PHE A 409 -46.54 47.23 -9.52
C PHE A 409 -46.45 48.73 -9.17
N THR A 410 -47.41 49.28 -8.45
CA THR A 410 -47.46 50.67 -8.00
C THR A 410 -46.43 51.04 -6.92
N ASN A 411 -45.74 50.04 -6.31
CA ASN A 411 -44.71 50.34 -5.31
C ASN A 411 -43.28 50.35 -5.90
N MET A 412 -43.07 49.94 -7.16
CA MET A 412 -41.76 50.05 -7.81
C MET A 412 -41.43 51.44 -8.34
N GLU A 413 -42.46 52.27 -8.64
CA GLU A 413 -42.23 53.64 -9.13
C GLU A 413 -41.92 54.68 -8.03
N LYS A 414 -41.99 54.30 -6.74
CA LYS A 414 -41.72 55.22 -5.63
C LYS A 414 -40.31 55.17 -5.06
N GLU A 415 -39.53 54.20 -5.39
CA GLU A 415 -38.12 54.13 -4.93
C GLU A 415 -37.14 54.84 -5.88
N ASP A 416 -37.51 55.08 -7.14
CA ASP A 416 -36.65 55.78 -8.11
C ASP A 416 -36.74 57.31 -8.10
N THR A 417 -37.59 57.90 -7.27
CA THR A 417 -37.79 59.40 -7.20
C THR A 417 -37.15 60.06 -5.99
N ASN A 418 -36.43 59.34 -5.14
CA ASN A 418 -35.73 59.90 -3.97
C ASN A 418 -34.18 59.94 -4.06
N ASN A 419 -33.60 59.78 -5.25
CA ASN A 419 -32.19 60.05 -5.46
C ASN A 419 -32.02 60.95 -6.71
N VAL A 420 -32.33 62.23 -6.56
CA VAL A 420 -31.79 63.33 -7.36
C VAL A 420 -31.28 64.40 -6.41
#